data_46d3ff8416154977629e3c2dea0ad848
#
_entry.id   46d3ff8416154977629e3c2dea0ad848
#
_cell.length_a   1.000
_cell.length_b   1.000
_cell.length_c   1.000
_cell.angle_alpha   90.00
_cell.angle_beta   90.00
_cell.angle_gamma   90.00
#
_symmetry.space_group_name_H-M   'P 1'
#
loop_
_entity.id
_entity.type
_entity.pdbx_description
1 polymer ?
#
loop_
_entity_poly.entity_id
_entity_poly.type
_entity_poly.pdbx_seq_one_letter_code
_entity_poly.pdbx_strand_id
1 'polypeptide(L)'
;FYSNADIVLIDRGIVDSEFYGQKFLKEGGCSKEDYEEFEKMFLKCLKPDLFITLMVTPEESIKRRGGEGRLVNKEYVRKYNEAYLKFFAKINYPKEIISTDRKELHEVSNEVSNIILRYLQ
;
A
#
# COMPACT_ATOMS: atom_id res chain seq x y z
N PHE A 1 -13.77 19.20 2.67
CA PHE A 1 -12.53 19.17 1.89
C PHE A 1 -12.71 18.44 0.55
N TYR A 2 -13.37 17.31 0.56
CA TYR A 2 -13.64 16.51 -0.65
C TYR A 2 -15.11 16.51 -1.07
N SER A 3 -15.92 17.45 -0.56
CA SER A 3 -17.38 17.42 -0.63
C SER A 3 -17.97 17.44 -2.04
N ASN A 4 -17.21 17.91 -3.02
CA ASN A 4 -17.68 18.09 -4.40
C ASN A 4 -17.03 17.11 -5.39
N ALA A 5 -16.28 16.13 -4.92
CA ALA A 5 -15.63 15.13 -5.77
C ALA A 5 -16.43 13.82 -5.76
N ASP A 6 -16.73 13.28 -6.94
CA ASP A 6 -17.35 11.95 -7.07
C ASP A 6 -16.37 10.83 -6.72
N ILE A 7 -15.09 11.02 -7.03
CA ILE A 7 -14.00 10.09 -6.77
C ILE A 7 -12.81 10.86 -6.23
N VAL A 8 -12.22 10.37 -5.15
CA VAL A 8 -10.96 10.89 -4.59
C VAL A 8 -9.92 9.77 -4.62
N LEU A 9 -8.82 9.99 -5.32
CA LEU A 9 -7.67 9.10 -5.33
C LEU A 9 -6.63 9.62 -4.35
N ILE A 10 -6.17 8.74 -3.47
CA ILE A 10 -5.16 9.07 -2.46
C ILE A 10 -3.94 8.17 -2.67
N ASP A 11 -2.81 8.76 -2.97
CA ASP A 11 -1.52 8.07 -3.02
C ASP A 11 -0.96 7.95 -1.61
N ARG A 12 -0.81 6.70 -1.13
CA ARG A 12 -0.36 6.36 0.22
C ARG A 12 -1.24 6.99 1.31
N GLY A 13 -2.42 6.43 1.47
CA GLY A 13 -3.37 6.88 2.47
C GLY A 13 -3.14 6.27 3.86
N ILE A 14 -4.21 6.32 4.67
CA ILE A 14 -4.20 5.87 6.06
C ILE A 14 -3.79 4.40 6.23
N VAL A 15 -4.12 3.54 5.26
CA VAL A 15 -3.81 2.10 5.30
C VAL A 15 -2.30 1.87 5.26
N ASP A 16 -1.60 2.60 4.40
CA ASP A 16 -0.13 2.53 4.34
C ASP A 16 0.50 3.04 5.63
N SER A 17 -0.03 4.10 6.21
CA SER A 17 0.44 4.63 7.49
C SER A 17 0.27 3.61 8.61
N GLU A 18 -0.82 2.86 8.62
CA GLU A 18 -1.05 1.78 9.58
C GLU A 18 -0.01 0.65 9.41
N PHE A 19 0.25 0.24 8.18
CA PHE A 19 1.29 -0.76 7.89
C PHE A 19 2.67 -0.32 8.38
N TYR A 20 3.08 0.91 8.06
CA TYR A 20 4.37 1.44 8.50
C TYR A 20 4.45 1.62 10.01
N GLY A 21 3.35 2.01 10.66
CA GLY A 21 3.28 2.11 12.12
C GLY A 21 3.49 0.76 12.80
N GLN A 22 2.84 -0.29 12.33
CA GLN A 22 3.01 -1.66 12.85
C GLN A 22 4.45 -2.16 12.60
N LYS A 23 5.00 -1.92 11.42
CA LYS A 23 6.38 -2.27 11.09
C LYS A 23 7.37 -1.54 12.00
N PHE A 24 7.16 -0.26 12.22
CA PHE A 24 8.01 0.58 13.05
C PHE A 24 8.02 0.12 14.52
N LEU A 25 6.84 -0.22 15.06
CA LEU A 25 6.74 -0.81 16.39
C LEU A 25 7.51 -2.12 16.48
N LYS A 26 7.33 -3.01 15.51
CA LYS A 26 8.00 -4.32 15.49
C LYS A 26 9.52 -4.21 15.41
N GLU A 27 10.03 -3.19 14.74
CA GLU A 27 11.46 -2.91 14.60
C GLU A 27 12.05 -2.11 15.78
N GLY A 28 11.23 -1.80 16.79
CA GLY A 28 11.67 -1.04 17.97
C GLY A 28 11.85 0.46 17.73
N GLY A 29 11.27 1.00 16.64
CA GLY A 29 11.37 2.40 16.29
C GLY A 29 10.46 3.33 17.09
N CYS A 30 9.47 2.77 17.81
CA CYS A 30 8.62 3.51 18.74
C CYS A 30 8.24 2.62 19.92
N SER A 31 7.76 3.21 21.01
CA SER A 31 7.22 2.47 22.14
C SER A 31 5.83 1.90 21.83
N LYS A 32 5.41 0.91 22.62
CA LYS A 32 4.05 0.38 22.52
C LYS A 32 3.01 1.46 22.84
N GLU A 33 3.27 2.28 23.82
CA GLU A 33 2.40 3.39 24.23
C GLU A 33 2.23 4.42 23.11
N ASP A 34 3.33 4.81 22.44
CA ASP A 34 3.28 5.73 21.30
C ASP A 34 2.48 5.14 20.14
N TYR A 35 2.65 3.85 19.88
CA TYR A 35 1.90 3.15 18.85
C TYR A 35 0.40 3.10 19.18
N GLU A 36 0.01 2.83 20.43
CA GLU A 36 -1.38 2.82 20.86
C GLU A 36 -2.06 4.18 20.67
N GLU A 37 -1.35 5.28 20.96
CA GLU A 37 -1.84 6.63 20.67
C GLU A 37 -2.03 6.89 19.18
N PHE A 38 -1.10 6.43 18.37
CA PHE A 38 -1.19 6.50 16.91
C PHE A 38 -2.38 5.69 16.37
N GLU A 39 -2.58 4.47 16.89
CA GLU A 39 -3.70 3.61 16.52
C GLU A 39 -5.06 4.24 16.84
N LYS A 40 -5.18 4.94 17.96
CA LYS A 40 -6.40 5.71 18.30
C LYS A 40 -6.71 6.79 17.26
N MET A 41 -5.69 7.40 16.68
CA MET A 41 -5.86 8.37 15.59
C MET A 41 -6.40 7.69 14.32
N PHE A 42 -5.89 6.50 13.98
CA PHE A 42 -6.37 5.74 12.83
C PHE A 42 -7.84 5.39 12.92
N LEU A 43 -8.31 5.03 14.11
CA LEU A 43 -9.72 4.70 14.33
C LEU A 43 -10.66 5.87 14.04
N LYS A 44 -10.15 7.09 14.11
CA LYS A 44 -10.92 8.32 13.81
C LYS A 44 -10.84 8.76 12.35
N CYS A 45 -9.93 8.20 11.57
CA CYS A 45 -9.79 8.56 10.16
C CYS A 45 -10.85 7.88 9.29
N LEU A 46 -11.23 8.55 8.21
CA LEU A 46 -12.07 7.95 7.17
C LEU A 46 -11.35 6.76 6.55
N LYS A 47 -12.09 5.68 6.39
CA LYS A 47 -11.58 4.47 5.73
C LYS A 47 -11.81 4.57 4.23
N PRO A 48 -10.92 3.98 3.41
CA PRO A 48 -11.14 3.95 1.98
C PRO A 48 -12.32 3.05 1.62
N ASP A 49 -13.07 3.43 0.60
CA ASP A 49 -14.11 2.58 0.01
C ASP A 49 -13.50 1.43 -0.80
N LEU A 50 -12.34 1.67 -1.38
CA LEU A 50 -11.58 0.70 -2.13
C LEU A 50 -10.08 0.94 -1.92
N PHE A 51 -9.34 -0.14 -1.64
CA PHE A 51 -7.89 -0.11 -1.49
C PHE A 51 -7.24 -0.94 -2.60
N ILE A 52 -6.40 -0.30 -3.40
CA ILE A 52 -5.67 -0.97 -4.50
C ILE A 52 -4.18 -0.97 -4.18
N THR A 53 -3.59 -2.15 -4.16
CA THR A 53 -2.15 -2.33 -3.95
C THR A 53 -1.47 -2.67 -5.27
N LEU A 54 -0.42 -1.93 -5.59
CA LEU A 54 0.46 -2.22 -6.70
C LEU A 54 1.70 -2.96 -6.18
N MET A 55 1.90 -4.19 -6.67
CA MET A 55 3.01 -5.04 -6.24
C MET A 55 4.03 -5.20 -7.35
N VAL A 56 5.28 -5.38 -6.95
CA VAL A 56 6.40 -5.64 -7.85
C VAL A 56 7.30 -6.72 -7.26
N THR A 57 7.81 -7.63 -8.08
CA THR A 57 8.79 -8.63 -7.63
C THR A 57 10.12 -7.97 -7.26
N PRO A 58 10.93 -8.59 -6.37
CA PRO A 58 12.27 -8.10 -6.07
C PRO A 58 13.14 -7.90 -7.31
N GLU A 59 13.09 -8.83 -8.24
CA GLU A 59 13.85 -8.79 -9.49
C GLU A 59 13.50 -7.57 -10.34
N GLU A 60 12.22 -7.33 -10.54
CA GLU A 60 11.75 -6.19 -11.33
C GLU A 60 12.00 -4.86 -10.61
N SER A 61 11.86 -4.84 -9.27
CA SER A 61 12.18 -3.66 -8.47
C SER A 61 13.63 -3.22 -8.63
N ILE A 62 14.56 -4.17 -8.56
CA ILE A 62 15.99 -3.92 -8.76
C ILE A 62 16.25 -3.39 -10.16
N LYS A 63 15.68 -4.02 -11.18
CA LYS A 63 15.81 -3.61 -12.57
C LYS A 63 15.35 -2.17 -12.79
N ARG A 64 14.18 -1.79 -12.26
CA ARG A 64 13.61 -0.45 -12.40
C ARG A 64 14.44 0.62 -11.72
N ARG A 65 15.13 0.29 -10.63
CA ARG A 65 15.97 1.22 -9.87
C ARG A 65 17.37 1.41 -10.46
N GLY A 66 17.78 0.59 -11.41
CA GLY A 66 19.09 0.73 -12.04
C GLY A 66 20.28 0.59 -11.09
N GLY A 67 20.12 -0.07 -9.94
CA GLY A 67 21.19 -0.29 -8.97
C GLY A 67 21.28 0.76 -7.84
N GLU A 68 20.29 1.64 -7.66
CA GLU A 68 20.29 2.68 -6.64
C GLU A 68 19.18 2.53 -5.59
N GLY A 69 19.48 2.92 -4.35
CA GLY A 69 18.53 2.97 -3.23
C GLY A 69 18.28 1.62 -2.55
N ARG A 70 17.40 1.61 -1.55
CA ARG A 70 17.08 0.39 -0.75
C ARG A 70 16.43 -0.71 -1.56
N LEU A 71 15.73 -0.36 -2.63
CA LEU A 71 14.98 -1.31 -3.46
C LEU A 71 15.86 -2.11 -4.42
N VAL A 72 17.17 -1.99 -4.31
CA VAL A 72 18.14 -2.85 -4.99
C VAL A 72 18.56 -4.06 -4.16
N ASN A 73 18.24 -4.08 -2.87
CA ASN A 73 18.47 -5.25 -2.02
C ASN A 73 17.30 -6.21 -2.18
N LYS A 74 17.53 -7.30 -2.91
CA LYS A 74 16.53 -8.32 -3.22
C LYS A 74 15.89 -8.91 -1.96
N GLU A 75 16.69 -9.22 -0.96
CA GLU A 75 16.21 -9.78 0.30
C GLU A 75 15.34 -8.77 1.08
N TYR A 76 15.71 -7.50 1.07
CA TYR A 76 14.92 -6.45 1.69
C TYR A 76 13.54 -6.33 1.02
N VAL A 77 13.49 -6.29 -0.31
CA VAL A 77 12.22 -6.20 -1.06
C VAL A 77 11.36 -7.44 -0.82
N ARG A 78 11.97 -8.63 -0.80
CA ARG A 78 11.27 -9.88 -0.52
C ARG A 78 10.60 -9.85 0.85
N LYS A 79 11.36 -9.51 1.89
CA LYS A 79 10.83 -9.41 3.26
C LYS A 79 9.74 -8.35 3.40
N TYR A 80 9.93 -7.21 2.75
CA TYR A 80 8.94 -6.15 2.71
C TYR A 80 7.63 -6.63 2.06
N ASN A 81 7.71 -7.27 0.90
CA ASN A 81 6.54 -7.79 0.20
C ASN A 81 5.81 -8.86 1.03
N GLU A 82 6.54 -9.76 1.69
CA GLU A 82 5.95 -10.78 2.57
C GLU A 82 5.20 -10.14 3.75
N ALA A 83 5.83 -9.17 4.42
CA ALA A 83 5.20 -8.46 5.53
C ALA A 83 3.96 -7.69 5.08
N TYR A 84 4.04 -7.05 3.93
CA TYR A 84 2.93 -6.30 3.35
C TYR A 84 1.75 -7.21 2.99
N LEU A 85 2.01 -8.35 2.37
CA LEU A 85 0.95 -9.30 2.00
C LEU A 85 0.25 -9.88 3.24
N LYS A 86 0.98 -10.13 4.32
CA LYS A 86 0.38 -10.54 5.60
C LYS A 86 -0.52 -9.45 6.18
N PHE A 87 -0.09 -8.21 6.13
CA PHE A 87 -0.89 -7.06 6.54
C PHE A 87 -2.13 -6.90 5.65
N PHE A 88 -1.95 -6.95 4.34
CA PHE A 88 -3.02 -6.84 3.35
C PHE A 88 -4.12 -7.90 3.56
N ALA A 89 -3.74 -9.14 3.87
CA ALA A 89 -4.69 -10.22 4.12
C ALA A 89 -5.62 -9.94 5.30
N LYS A 90 -5.20 -9.13 6.27
CA LYS A 90 -5.99 -8.76 7.45
C LYS A 90 -6.87 -7.53 7.27
N ILE A 91 -6.72 -6.81 6.17
CA ILE A 91 -7.54 -5.62 5.87
C ILE A 91 -8.97 -6.06 5.54
N ASN A 92 -9.95 -5.41 6.17
CA ASN A 92 -11.38 -5.71 6.00
C ASN A 92 -12.09 -4.74 5.04
N TYR A 93 -11.37 -3.89 4.33
CA TYR A 93 -11.95 -3.05 3.28
C TYR A 93 -12.00 -3.80 1.96
N PRO A 94 -12.87 -3.39 1.02
CA PRO A 94 -12.75 -3.82 -0.37
C PRO A 94 -11.33 -3.53 -0.87
N LYS A 95 -10.68 -4.54 -1.41
CA LYS A 95 -9.26 -4.47 -1.76
C LYS A 95 -8.92 -5.30 -2.98
N GLU A 96 -7.93 -4.81 -3.73
CA GLU A 96 -7.42 -5.46 -4.93
C GLU A 96 -5.90 -5.39 -4.97
N ILE A 97 -5.27 -6.39 -5.56
CA ILE A 97 -3.82 -6.39 -5.85
C ILE A 97 -3.63 -6.42 -7.36
N ILE A 98 -2.74 -5.55 -7.84
CA ILE A 98 -2.27 -5.54 -9.21
C ILE A 98 -0.78 -5.80 -9.23
N SER A 99 -0.33 -6.84 -9.95
CA SER A 99 1.08 -6.99 -10.28
C SER A 99 1.46 -6.01 -11.38
N THR A 100 2.52 -5.28 -11.17
CA THR A 100 3.06 -4.34 -12.17
C THR A 100 4.22 -4.92 -12.97
N ASP A 101 4.61 -6.17 -12.69
CA ASP A 101 5.68 -6.84 -13.39
C ASP A 101 5.39 -6.97 -14.88
N ARG A 102 6.38 -6.63 -15.72
CA ARG A 102 6.30 -6.72 -17.18
C ARG A 102 5.15 -5.93 -17.81
N LYS A 103 4.64 -4.93 -17.09
CA LYS A 103 3.56 -4.06 -17.58
C LYS A 103 4.08 -2.64 -17.77
N GLU A 104 3.62 -2.01 -18.83
CA GLU A 104 3.82 -0.58 -19.06
C GLU A 104 2.87 0.25 -18.18
N LEU A 105 3.20 1.51 -17.97
CA LEU A 105 2.40 2.42 -17.15
C LEU A 105 0.94 2.46 -17.58
N HIS A 106 0.67 2.54 -18.89
CA HIS A 106 -0.70 2.60 -19.41
C HIS A 106 -1.50 1.32 -19.14
N GLU A 107 -0.85 0.14 -19.13
CA GLU A 107 -1.51 -1.12 -18.81
C GLU A 107 -1.96 -1.16 -17.35
N VAL A 108 -1.07 -0.76 -16.43
CA VAL A 108 -1.40 -0.67 -15.00
C VAL A 108 -2.51 0.37 -14.77
N SER A 109 -2.42 1.53 -15.40
CA SER A 109 -3.43 2.58 -15.32
C SER A 109 -4.80 2.09 -15.79
N ASN A 110 -4.85 1.35 -16.88
CA ASN A 110 -6.10 0.76 -17.40
C ASN A 110 -6.68 -0.28 -16.43
N GLU A 111 -5.85 -1.12 -15.81
CA GLU A 111 -6.31 -2.09 -14.81
C GLU A 111 -6.91 -1.38 -13.59
N VAL A 112 -6.24 -0.35 -13.07
CA VAL A 112 -6.74 0.46 -11.96
C VAL A 112 -8.10 1.08 -12.32
N SER A 113 -8.19 1.71 -13.48
CA SER A 113 -9.43 2.33 -13.95
C SER A 113 -10.58 1.32 -14.07
N ASN A 114 -10.31 0.15 -14.62
CA ASN A 114 -11.31 -0.91 -14.75
C ASN A 114 -11.79 -1.44 -13.39
N ILE A 115 -10.90 -1.56 -12.42
CA ILE A 115 -11.25 -1.96 -11.05
C ILE A 115 -12.17 -0.91 -10.43
N ILE A 116 -11.82 0.36 -10.52
CA ILE A 116 -12.63 1.48 -9.99
C ILE A 116 -14.01 1.47 -10.63
N LEU A 117 -14.09 1.37 -11.94
CA LEU A 117 -15.36 1.35 -12.66
C LEU A 117 -16.26 0.17 -12.27
N ARG A 118 -15.68 -1.01 -12.10
CA ARG A 118 -16.43 -2.19 -11.60
C ARG A 118 -16.96 -1.97 -10.19
N TYR A 119 -16.16 -1.35 -9.35
CA TYR A 119 -16.54 -1.07 -7.96
C TYR A 119 -17.69 -0.07 -7.88
N LEU A 120 -17.73 0.91 -8.77
CA LEU A 120 -18.79 1.94 -8.83
C LEU A 120 -20.12 1.43 -9.42
N GLN A 121 -20.10 0.31 -10.05
CA GLN A 121 -21.32 -0.35 -10.58
C GLN A 121 -22.00 -1.17 -9.47
#